data_137ec9be9171f9ea6de8a7c956d51c7c
#
_entry.id   137ec9be9171f9ea6de8a7c956d51c7c
#
_cell.length_a   1.000
_cell.length_b   1.000
_cell.length_c   1.000
_cell.angle_alpha   90.00
_cell.angle_beta   90.00
_cell.angle_gamma   90.00
#
_symmetry.space_group_name_H-M   'P 1'
#
loop_
_entity.id
_entity.type
_entity.pdbx_description
1 polymer ?
#
loop_
_entity_poly.entity_id
_entity_poly.type
_entity_poly.pdbx_seq_one_letter_code
_entity_poly.pdbx_strand_id
1 'polypeptide(L)'
;MQVKAVIAAVLFCLLPSVSQATNLMYMPFETVLSNALRAGRLDGSVKFYLAGNGPSTNLQMLRTNVVSDWPTNVSNKSDFDACEWAVQSTLIELQEEAKRVEANAVTNIVSYYDQHVRKDLNTYECRAGVFVARVALRGDLVRVP
;
A
#
# COMPACT_ATOMS: atom_id res chain seq x y z
N MET A 1 43.11 6.69 56.94
CA MET A 1 42.46 7.28 55.75
C MET A 1 41.34 6.37 55.31
N GLN A 2 40.12 6.80 55.51
CA GLN A 2 38.96 6.02 55.04
C GLN A 2 38.51 6.62 53.72
N VAL A 3 38.63 5.85 52.63
CA VAL A 3 38.10 6.22 51.32
C VAL A 3 36.62 5.84 51.33
N LYS A 4 35.75 6.83 51.38
CA LYS A 4 34.30 6.60 51.21
C LYS A 4 34.04 6.40 49.72
N ALA A 5 33.80 5.17 49.33
CA ALA A 5 33.33 4.87 47.98
C ALA A 5 31.86 5.35 47.87
N VAL A 6 31.64 6.37 47.07
CA VAL A 6 30.30 6.78 46.69
C VAL A 6 29.87 5.89 45.51
N ILE A 7 29.01 4.94 45.80
CA ILE A 7 28.35 4.13 44.79
C ILE A 7 27.23 4.98 44.21
N ALA A 8 27.47 5.56 43.04
CA ALA A 8 26.41 6.20 42.25
C ALA A 8 25.57 5.09 41.61
N ALA A 9 24.40 4.84 42.17
CA ALA A 9 23.40 3.99 41.54
C ALA A 9 22.85 4.70 40.31
N VAL A 10 23.29 4.27 39.12
CA VAL A 10 22.70 4.70 37.86
C VAL A 10 21.35 3.98 37.72
N LEU A 11 20.29 4.70 38.02
CA LEU A 11 18.93 4.22 37.80
C LEU A 11 18.67 4.24 36.26
N PHE A 12 18.85 3.10 35.61
CA PHE A 12 18.49 2.92 34.21
C PHE A 12 16.95 2.88 34.14
N CYS A 13 16.34 4.01 33.84
CA CYS A 13 14.91 4.04 33.50
C CYS A 13 14.70 3.28 32.18
N LEU A 14 14.33 2.00 32.31
CA LEU A 14 13.76 1.24 31.22
C LEU A 14 12.39 1.86 30.87
N LEU A 15 12.38 2.80 29.94
CA LEU A 15 11.13 3.27 29.35
C LEU A 15 10.56 2.09 28.54
N PRO A 16 9.33 1.63 28.84
CA PRO A 16 8.72 0.64 27.98
C PRO A 16 8.57 1.24 26.58
N SER A 17 9.20 0.62 25.61
CA SER A 17 8.96 0.93 24.21
C SER A 17 7.51 0.59 23.92
N VAL A 18 6.66 1.60 23.83
CA VAL A 18 5.27 1.42 23.36
C VAL A 18 5.37 1.11 21.89
N SER A 19 5.38 -0.18 21.52
CA SER A 19 5.19 -0.56 20.13
C SER A 19 3.76 -0.21 19.76
N GLN A 20 3.59 0.73 18.81
CA GLN A 20 2.26 1.04 18.29
C GLN A 20 1.74 -0.18 17.54
N ALA A 21 0.60 -0.72 17.99
CA ALA A 21 -0.06 -1.83 17.34
C ALA A 21 -0.53 -1.39 15.93
N THR A 22 -0.08 -2.13 14.92
CA THR A 22 -0.52 -1.94 13.54
C THR A 22 -1.40 -3.12 13.16
N ASN A 23 -2.61 -2.86 12.68
CA ASN A 23 -3.50 -3.88 12.16
C ASN A 23 -3.13 -4.21 10.71
N LEU A 24 -2.71 -5.46 10.49
CA LEU A 24 -2.48 -5.99 9.16
C LEU A 24 -3.80 -6.54 8.63
N MET A 25 -4.24 -6.02 7.49
CA MET A 25 -5.49 -6.38 6.85
C MET A 25 -5.25 -6.82 5.41
N TYR A 26 -5.93 -7.88 5.00
CA TYR A 26 -5.98 -8.32 3.59
C TYR A 26 -7.39 -8.06 3.08
N MET A 27 -7.49 -7.18 2.08
CA MET A 27 -8.78 -6.64 1.64
C MET A 27 -9.07 -7.00 0.18
N PRO A 28 -10.35 -7.19 -0.18
CA PRO A 28 -10.72 -7.59 -1.53
C PRO A 28 -10.44 -6.48 -2.55
N PHE A 29 -9.63 -6.79 -3.55
CA PHE A 29 -9.17 -5.84 -4.55
C PHE A 29 -10.27 -5.42 -5.53
N GLU A 30 -11.04 -6.38 -6.04
CA GLU A 30 -12.11 -6.09 -7.01
C GLU A 30 -13.21 -5.21 -6.43
N THR A 31 -13.52 -5.37 -5.16
CA THR A 31 -14.51 -4.54 -4.45
C THR A 31 -14.05 -3.08 -4.42
N VAL A 32 -12.80 -2.84 -4.09
CA VAL A 32 -12.28 -1.45 -4.02
C VAL A 32 -12.18 -0.81 -5.42
N LEU A 33 -11.82 -1.58 -6.44
CA LEU A 33 -11.85 -1.08 -7.82
C LEU A 33 -13.25 -0.63 -8.22
N SER A 34 -14.23 -1.47 -7.96
CA SER A 34 -15.64 -1.18 -8.24
C SER A 34 -16.12 0.06 -7.50
N ASN A 35 -15.78 0.21 -6.23
CA ASN A 35 -16.11 1.37 -5.42
C ASN A 35 -15.47 2.66 -5.96
N ALA A 36 -14.20 2.59 -6.32
CA ALA A 36 -13.46 3.72 -6.87
C ALA A 36 -14.03 4.20 -8.22
N LEU A 37 -14.41 3.26 -9.09
CA LEU A 37 -15.06 3.56 -10.38
C LEU A 37 -16.42 4.21 -10.17
N ARG A 38 -17.25 3.66 -9.31
CA ARG A 38 -18.59 4.21 -9.00
C ARG A 38 -18.51 5.60 -8.38
N ALA A 39 -17.51 5.85 -7.56
CA ALA A 39 -17.29 7.16 -6.94
C ALA A 39 -16.64 8.18 -7.88
N GLY A 40 -16.28 7.78 -9.10
CA GLY A 40 -15.61 8.65 -10.07
C GLY A 40 -14.15 8.98 -9.72
N ARG A 41 -13.52 8.21 -8.83
CA ARG A 41 -12.12 8.39 -8.44
C ARG A 41 -11.15 7.78 -9.46
N LEU A 42 -11.57 6.70 -10.10
CA LEU A 42 -10.95 6.13 -11.30
C LEU A 42 -11.86 6.38 -12.48
N ASP A 43 -11.29 6.67 -13.63
CA ASP A 43 -12.05 7.02 -14.84
C ASP A 43 -12.31 5.84 -15.78
N GLY A 44 -11.79 4.66 -15.47
CA GLY A 44 -11.95 3.45 -16.27
C GLY A 44 -11.04 3.36 -17.50
N SER A 45 -10.21 4.37 -17.78
CA SER A 45 -9.29 4.35 -18.91
C SER A 45 -8.13 3.37 -18.75
N VAL A 46 -7.82 2.98 -17.51
CA VAL A 46 -6.76 2.05 -17.16
C VAL A 46 -7.37 0.88 -16.39
N LYS A 47 -7.08 -0.33 -16.83
CA LYS A 47 -7.49 -1.56 -16.14
C LYS A 47 -6.41 -1.98 -15.15
N PHE A 48 -6.82 -2.56 -14.02
CA PHE A 48 -5.92 -2.99 -12.97
C PHE A 48 -6.05 -4.49 -12.73
N TYR A 49 -4.92 -5.19 -12.71
CA TYR A 49 -4.89 -6.64 -12.54
C TYR A 49 -3.86 -7.04 -11.49
N LEU A 50 -4.32 -7.74 -10.45
CA LEU A 50 -3.42 -8.42 -9.53
C LEU A 50 -2.61 -9.47 -10.27
N ALA A 51 -1.40 -9.73 -9.80
CA ALA A 51 -0.51 -10.73 -10.38
C ALA A 51 -1.19 -12.09 -10.52
N GLY A 52 -1.18 -12.63 -11.72
CA GLY A 52 -1.85 -13.89 -12.07
C GLY A 52 -3.23 -13.74 -12.72
N ASN A 53 -3.85 -12.54 -12.71
CA ASN A 53 -5.22 -12.34 -13.22
C ASN A 53 -5.26 -11.61 -14.56
N GLY A 54 -4.20 -10.94 -14.95
CA GLY A 54 -4.22 -10.11 -16.15
C GLY A 54 -3.98 -10.88 -17.43
N PRO A 55 -4.18 -10.20 -18.58
CA PRO A 55 -3.77 -10.75 -19.86
C PRO A 55 -2.26 -11.02 -19.86
N SER A 56 -1.83 -12.13 -20.46
CA SER A 56 -0.43 -12.56 -20.47
C SER A 56 0.18 -12.55 -21.87
N THR A 57 -0.61 -12.27 -22.90
CA THR A 57 -0.17 -12.29 -24.29
C THR A 57 -0.43 -10.94 -24.97
N ASN A 58 0.41 -10.61 -25.94
CA ASN A 58 0.31 -9.38 -26.74
C ASN A 58 0.39 -8.10 -25.91
N LEU A 59 1.14 -8.12 -24.83
CA LEU A 59 1.37 -6.94 -24.00
C LEU A 59 2.56 -6.15 -24.55
N GLN A 60 2.33 -4.83 -24.71
CA GLN A 60 3.46 -3.91 -24.86
C GLN A 60 3.87 -3.40 -23.48
N MET A 61 5.03 -3.81 -23.01
CA MET A 61 5.60 -3.38 -21.73
C MET A 61 6.14 -1.95 -21.89
N LEU A 62 5.59 -1.00 -21.16
CA LEU A 62 5.99 0.41 -21.22
C LEU A 62 6.86 0.80 -20.03
N ARG A 63 6.49 0.40 -18.82
CA ARG A 63 7.32 0.54 -17.61
C ARG A 63 7.10 -0.64 -16.70
N THR A 64 8.16 -1.10 -16.06
CA THR A 64 8.10 -2.23 -15.12
C THR A 64 8.34 -1.76 -13.68
N ASN A 65 7.79 -2.49 -12.72
CA ASN A 65 8.05 -2.30 -11.30
C ASN A 65 7.77 -0.86 -10.82
N VAL A 66 6.66 -0.29 -11.27
CA VAL A 66 6.22 1.03 -10.80
C VAL A 66 5.59 0.88 -9.42
N VAL A 67 6.11 1.64 -8.47
CA VAL A 67 5.65 1.61 -7.07
C VAL A 67 4.78 2.82 -6.79
N SER A 68 3.66 2.58 -6.14
CA SER A 68 2.84 3.63 -5.54
C SER A 68 2.59 3.26 -4.07
N ASP A 69 2.87 4.19 -3.18
CA ASP A 69 2.81 4.01 -1.72
C ASP A 69 2.17 5.24 -1.09
N TRP A 70 0.93 5.09 -0.62
CA TRP A 70 0.19 6.21 -0.06
C TRP A 70 -0.32 5.94 1.35
N PRO A 71 -0.01 6.84 2.29
CA PRO A 71 -0.66 6.88 3.59
C PRO A 71 -2.00 7.61 3.51
N THR A 72 -2.91 7.24 4.40
CA THR A 72 -4.14 7.99 4.64
C THR A 72 -4.32 8.19 6.14
N ASN A 73 -4.87 9.35 6.52
CA ASN A 73 -5.20 9.67 7.90
C ASN A 73 -6.37 8.80 8.37
N VAL A 74 -6.26 8.21 9.57
CA VAL A 74 -7.31 7.36 10.16
C VAL A 74 -8.32 8.13 11.00
N SER A 75 -8.15 9.45 11.22
CA SER A 75 -9.06 10.26 12.05
C SER A 75 -10.48 10.17 11.54
N ASN A 76 -11.43 9.85 12.44
CA ASN A 76 -12.85 9.68 12.14
C ASN A 76 -13.17 8.60 11.10
N LYS A 77 -12.27 7.65 10.91
CA LYS A 77 -12.45 6.50 9.99
C LYS A 77 -12.21 5.20 10.73
N SER A 78 -12.95 4.16 10.34
CA SER A 78 -12.57 2.80 10.68
C SER A 78 -11.27 2.42 9.97
N ASP A 79 -10.58 1.41 10.44
CA ASP A 79 -9.41 0.86 9.74
C ASP A 79 -9.76 0.43 8.32
N PHE A 80 -10.94 -0.15 8.13
CA PHE A 80 -11.45 -0.54 6.83
C PHE A 80 -11.57 0.67 5.88
N ASP A 81 -12.23 1.74 6.31
CA ASP A 81 -12.41 2.94 5.50
C ASP A 81 -11.08 3.63 5.20
N ALA A 82 -10.18 3.69 6.17
CA ALA A 82 -8.85 4.25 5.98
C ALA A 82 -8.04 3.44 4.97
N CYS A 83 -8.13 2.11 5.00
CA CYS A 83 -7.50 1.24 4.02
C CYS A 83 -8.08 1.42 2.63
N GLU A 84 -9.39 1.57 2.51
CA GLU A 84 -10.03 1.81 1.22
C GLU A 84 -9.57 3.15 0.62
N TRP A 85 -9.49 4.21 1.42
CA TRP A 85 -8.94 5.48 0.97
C TRP A 85 -7.48 5.38 0.53
N ALA A 86 -6.66 4.68 1.29
CA ALA A 86 -5.23 4.52 0.98
C ALA A 86 -5.02 3.77 -0.34
N VAL A 87 -5.73 2.67 -0.57
CA VAL A 87 -5.59 1.92 -1.82
C VAL A 87 -6.16 2.70 -3.01
N GLN A 88 -7.23 3.45 -2.83
CA GLN A 88 -7.76 4.29 -3.91
C GLN A 88 -6.75 5.37 -4.31
N SER A 89 -6.07 6.01 -3.36
CA SER A 89 -5.01 6.97 -3.65
C SER A 89 -3.85 6.33 -4.40
N THR A 90 -3.46 5.13 -4.00
CA THR A 90 -2.44 4.33 -4.67
C THR A 90 -2.83 4.01 -6.12
N LEU A 91 -4.08 3.62 -6.36
CA LEU A 91 -4.61 3.31 -7.70
C LEU A 91 -4.72 4.55 -8.57
N ILE A 92 -5.12 5.69 -8.01
CA ILE A 92 -5.17 6.97 -8.73
C ILE A 92 -3.77 7.34 -9.24
N GLU A 93 -2.75 7.23 -8.41
CA GLU A 93 -1.38 7.50 -8.83
C GLU A 93 -0.93 6.55 -9.95
N LEU A 94 -1.20 5.26 -9.84
CA LEU A 94 -0.90 4.30 -10.89
C LEU A 94 -1.65 4.60 -12.19
N GLN A 95 -2.91 5.04 -12.10
CA GLN A 95 -3.67 5.47 -13.27
C GLN A 95 -3.01 6.66 -13.97
N GLU A 96 -2.61 7.67 -13.22
CA GLU A 96 -1.95 8.86 -13.79
C GLU A 96 -0.57 8.52 -14.39
N GLU A 97 0.22 7.66 -13.73
CA GLU A 97 1.48 7.19 -14.30
C GLU A 97 1.27 6.38 -15.60
N ALA A 98 0.25 5.52 -15.62
CA ALA A 98 -0.11 4.78 -16.83
C ALA A 98 -0.49 5.72 -17.99
N LYS A 99 -1.30 6.74 -17.71
CA LYS A 99 -1.68 7.73 -18.72
C LYS A 99 -0.49 8.49 -19.29
N ARG A 100 0.48 8.85 -18.46
CA ARG A 100 1.67 9.57 -18.90
C ARG A 100 2.50 8.81 -19.92
N VAL A 101 2.52 7.50 -19.85
CA VAL A 101 3.24 6.65 -20.80
C VAL A 101 2.33 6.00 -21.84
N GLU A 102 1.06 6.45 -21.89
CA GLU A 102 0.05 5.93 -22.81
C GLU A 102 -0.26 4.43 -22.61
N ALA A 103 -0.09 3.94 -21.37
CA ALA A 103 -0.53 2.61 -20.97
C ALA A 103 -2.05 2.62 -20.76
N ASN A 104 -2.70 1.48 -20.99
CA ASN A 104 -4.12 1.28 -20.72
C ASN A 104 -4.40 0.19 -19.69
N ALA A 105 -3.34 -0.38 -19.10
CA ALA A 105 -3.47 -1.33 -18.02
C ALA A 105 -2.26 -1.28 -17.09
N VAL A 106 -2.51 -1.64 -15.84
CA VAL A 106 -1.50 -1.97 -14.83
C VAL A 106 -1.67 -3.44 -14.52
N THR A 107 -0.65 -4.21 -14.80
CA THR A 107 -0.65 -5.67 -14.62
C THR A 107 0.37 -6.08 -13.58
N ASN A 108 0.33 -7.35 -13.21
CA ASN A 108 1.29 -7.93 -12.28
C ASN A 108 1.36 -7.17 -10.94
N ILE A 109 0.22 -6.68 -10.47
CA ILE A 109 0.14 -5.90 -9.23
C ILE A 109 0.37 -6.81 -8.05
N VAL A 110 1.30 -6.42 -7.20
CA VAL A 110 1.60 -7.05 -5.91
C VAL A 110 1.55 -6.01 -4.81
N SER A 111 1.25 -6.43 -3.59
CA SER A 111 1.46 -5.58 -2.42
C SER A 111 2.95 -5.45 -2.15
N TYR A 112 3.39 -4.24 -1.78
CA TYR A 112 4.81 -3.89 -1.70
C TYR A 112 5.14 -3.07 -0.45
N TYR A 113 4.45 -3.36 0.65
CA TYR A 113 4.69 -2.68 1.92
C TYR A 113 6.11 -2.96 2.43
N ASP A 114 6.83 -1.89 2.77
CA ASP A 114 8.23 -1.98 3.24
C ASP A 114 9.13 -2.79 2.28
N GLN A 115 8.87 -2.70 0.98
CA GLN A 115 9.61 -3.41 -0.07
C GLN A 115 9.48 -4.95 0.01
N HIS A 116 8.49 -5.46 0.74
CA HIS A 116 8.16 -6.88 0.79
C HIS A 116 7.08 -7.20 -0.21
N VAL A 117 7.39 -8.08 -1.13
CA VAL A 117 6.43 -8.55 -2.16
C VAL A 117 5.46 -9.53 -1.55
N ARG A 118 4.16 -9.23 -1.65
CA ARG A 118 3.10 -10.18 -1.37
C ARG A 118 2.23 -10.32 -2.61
N LYS A 119 2.23 -11.50 -3.19
CA LYS A 119 1.43 -11.85 -4.35
C LYS A 119 0.16 -12.58 -3.89
N ASP A 120 -1.00 -12.10 -4.33
CA ASP A 120 -2.29 -12.74 -4.07
C ASP A 120 -3.25 -12.46 -5.22
N LEU A 121 -4.09 -13.44 -5.55
CA LEU A 121 -5.02 -13.34 -6.68
C LEU A 121 -6.24 -12.47 -6.39
N ASN A 122 -6.55 -12.20 -5.12
CA ASN A 122 -7.82 -11.62 -4.71
C ASN A 122 -7.70 -10.40 -3.82
N THR A 123 -6.63 -10.30 -3.03
CA THR A 123 -6.52 -9.30 -1.97
C THR A 123 -5.27 -8.45 -2.10
N TYR A 124 -5.34 -7.25 -1.52
CA TYR A 124 -4.19 -6.39 -1.27
C TYR A 124 -3.95 -6.26 0.22
N GLU A 125 -2.72 -5.91 0.60
CA GLU A 125 -2.32 -5.68 1.97
C GLU A 125 -2.51 -4.22 2.35
N CYS A 126 -3.11 -3.97 3.51
CA CYS A 126 -3.16 -2.67 4.15
C CYS A 126 -2.68 -2.78 5.58
N ARG A 127 -1.97 -1.77 6.03
CA ARG A 127 -1.56 -1.64 7.42
C ARG A 127 -2.17 -0.39 8.02
N ALA A 128 -3.05 -0.59 8.99
CA ALA A 128 -3.73 0.48 9.70
C ALA A 128 -3.10 0.67 11.09
N GLY A 129 -2.50 1.83 11.30
CA GLY A 129 -1.94 2.24 12.59
C GLY A 129 -2.87 3.18 13.34
N VAL A 130 -2.35 3.79 14.41
CA VAL A 130 -3.11 4.74 15.25
C VAL A 130 -3.42 6.04 14.48
N PHE A 131 -2.51 6.50 13.62
CA PHE A 131 -2.62 7.78 12.92
C PHE A 131 -2.81 7.64 11.42
N VAL A 132 -2.25 6.61 10.81
CA VAL A 132 -2.26 6.41 9.36
C VAL A 132 -2.53 4.96 9.00
N ALA A 133 -3.26 4.78 7.91
CA ALA A 133 -3.28 3.52 7.17
C ALA A 133 -2.43 3.68 5.90
N ARG A 134 -1.78 2.62 5.49
CA ARG A 134 -0.87 2.65 4.33
C ARG A 134 -1.08 1.45 3.44
N VAL A 135 -1.11 1.71 2.15
CA VAL A 135 -1.10 0.71 1.09
C VAL A 135 0.03 1.02 0.12
N ALA A 136 0.87 0.05 -0.13
CA ALA A 136 1.89 0.12 -1.17
C ALA A 136 1.64 -0.99 -2.20
N LEU A 137 1.61 -0.62 -3.47
CA LEU A 137 1.45 -1.52 -4.60
C LEU A 137 2.60 -1.34 -5.57
N ARG A 138 2.97 -2.41 -6.27
CA ARG A 138 3.92 -2.39 -7.37
C ARG A 138 3.31 -3.12 -8.55
N GLY A 139 3.41 -2.53 -9.74
CA GLY A 139 2.87 -3.13 -10.95
C GLY A 139 3.62 -2.69 -12.20
N ASP A 140 3.22 -3.26 -13.32
CA ASP A 140 3.78 -2.99 -14.64
C ASP A 140 2.77 -2.19 -15.46
N LEU A 141 3.23 -1.11 -16.09
CA LEU A 141 2.42 -0.29 -16.98
C LEU A 141 2.54 -0.85 -18.39
N VAL A 142 1.41 -1.25 -18.95
CA VAL A 142 1.36 -1.95 -20.23
C VAL A 142 0.30 -1.39 -21.15
N ARG A 143 0.47 -1.62 -22.45
CA ARG A 143 -0.60 -1.44 -23.43
C ARG A 143 -1.09 -2.80 -23.88
N VAL A 144 -2.39 -2.98 -23.76
CA VAL A 144 -3.13 -4.15 -24.27
C VAL A 144 -3.86 -3.71 -25.53
N PRO A 145 -3.84 -4.49 -26.61
CA PRO A 145 -4.58 -4.16 -27.83
C PRO A 145 -6.09 -4.11 -27.64
#